data_aa408dfca944e509ebe30ace7140db2a
#
_entry.id   aa408dfca944e509ebe30ace7140db2a
#
_cell.length_a   1.000
_cell.length_b   1.000
_cell.length_c   1.000
_cell.angle_alpha   90.00
_cell.angle_beta   90.00
_cell.angle_gamma   90.00
#
_symmetry.space_group_name_H-M   'P 1'
#
loop_
_entity.id
_entity.type
_entity.pdbx_description
1 polymer ?
#
loop_
_entity_poly.entity_id
_entity_poly.type
_entity_poly.pdbx_seq_one_letter_code
_entity_poly.pdbx_strand_id
1 'polypeptide(L)'
;RRIDNYAIAKATLPVIGEMPDAQVISCEITETRMYIKVVNPRLEAEVQTGDIVQAGIIISNSEVGLGSVSVMPLAYRLVCLNGMIVNDLGQRKYHAGRELEESWELYSDETLQAEDNAFMLKLADIVRAAVDEARFTSVVDKLREAVDIRITASVPQVVELTAKQYGL
;
A
#
# COMPACT_ATOMS: atom_id res chain seq x y z
N ARG A 1 -9.17 17.32 -6.76
CA ARG A 1 -9.12 17.94 -5.42
C ARG A 1 -7.95 17.39 -4.63
N ARG A 2 -7.26 18.25 -3.88
CA ARG A 2 -6.14 17.87 -3.02
C ARG A 2 -6.66 17.05 -1.84
N ILE A 3 -5.99 15.95 -1.51
CA ILE A 3 -6.30 15.12 -0.35
C ILE A 3 -5.16 15.30 0.64
N ASP A 4 -5.49 15.79 1.84
CA ASP A 4 -4.52 16.10 2.87
C ASP A 4 -4.06 14.85 3.62
N ASN A 5 -2.79 14.83 4.05
CA ASN A 5 -2.22 13.77 4.87
C ASN A 5 -3.00 13.56 6.16
N TYR A 6 -3.48 14.66 6.77
CA TYR A 6 -4.30 14.61 7.97
C TYR A 6 -5.62 13.87 7.75
N ALA A 7 -6.31 14.12 6.63
CA ALA A 7 -7.57 13.44 6.31
C ALA A 7 -7.37 11.93 6.15
N ILE A 8 -6.27 11.51 5.50
CA ILE A 8 -5.92 10.10 5.35
C ILE A 8 -5.59 9.46 6.69
N ALA A 9 -4.74 10.11 7.49
CA ALA A 9 -4.39 9.62 8.82
C ALA A 9 -5.64 9.48 9.71
N LYS A 10 -6.53 10.48 9.71
CA LYS A 10 -7.79 10.45 10.44
C LYS A 10 -8.72 9.30 10.02
N ALA A 11 -8.73 8.93 8.74
CA ALA A 11 -9.54 7.83 8.24
C ALA A 11 -8.92 6.44 8.52
N THR A 12 -7.59 6.33 8.52
CA THR A 12 -6.89 5.04 8.57
C THR A 12 -6.36 4.65 9.95
N LEU A 13 -5.85 5.61 10.74
CA LEU A 13 -5.25 5.32 12.06
C LEU A 13 -6.24 4.70 13.07
N PRO A 14 -7.52 5.14 13.17
CA PRO A 14 -8.48 4.48 14.05
C PRO A 14 -8.68 3.00 13.69
N VAL A 15 -8.77 2.70 12.40
CA VAL A 15 -8.93 1.32 11.90
C VAL A 15 -7.70 0.48 12.24
N ILE A 16 -6.49 1.03 12.09
CA ILE A 16 -5.25 0.37 12.50
C ILE A 16 -5.24 0.12 14.01
N GLY A 17 -5.70 1.09 14.80
CA GLY A 17 -5.79 0.96 16.26
C GLY A 17 -6.80 -0.11 16.74
N GLU A 18 -7.80 -0.43 15.93
CA GLU A 18 -8.75 -1.53 16.20
C GLU A 18 -8.19 -2.91 15.84
N MET A 19 -7.09 -2.97 15.07
CA MET A 19 -6.48 -4.25 14.68
C MET A 19 -5.64 -4.81 15.85
N PRO A 20 -5.93 -6.02 16.32
CA PRO A 20 -5.13 -6.64 17.37
C PRO A 20 -3.66 -6.76 16.95
N ASP A 21 -2.77 -6.30 17.83
CA ASP A 21 -1.31 -6.37 17.67
C ASP A 21 -0.71 -5.63 16.46
N ALA A 22 -1.48 -4.81 15.75
CA ALA A 22 -0.95 -3.98 14.68
C ALA A 22 0.09 -2.97 15.20
N GLN A 23 1.21 -2.87 14.53
CA GLN A 23 2.33 -2.00 14.91
C GLN A 23 2.68 -1.06 13.76
N VAL A 24 2.73 0.24 14.06
CA VAL A 24 3.27 1.23 13.13
C VAL A 24 4.80 1.13 13.17
N ILE A 25 5.40 0.63 12.08
CA ILE A 25 6.85 0.46 11.97
C ILE A 25 7.54 1.77 11.60
N SER A 26 6.94 2.53 10.68
CA SER A 26 7.43 3.86 10.34
C SER A 26 6.29 4.79 9.93
N CYS A 27 6.47 6.08 10.24
CA CYS A 27 5.66 7.16 9.72
C CYS A 27 6.63 8.23 9.25
N GLU A 28 6.75 8.40 7.95
CA GLU A 28 7.69 9.32 7.33
C GLU A 28 6.92 10.38 6.54
N ILE A 29 7.23 11.65 6.78
CA ILE A 29 6.69 12.78 6.05
C ILE A 29 7.86 13.56 5.48
N THR A 30 7.93 13.64 4.18
CA THR A 30 8.89 14.47 3.44
C THR A 30 8.19 15.71 2.92
N GLU A 31 8.91 16.59 2.25
CA GLU A 31 8.34 17.78 1.59
C GLU A 31 7.28 17.43 0.52
N THR A 32 7.36 16.22 -0.03
CA THR A 32 6.53 15.81 -1.17
C THR A 32 5.61 14.63 -0.90
N ARG A 33 5.91 13.80 0.11
CA ARG A 33 5.21 12.53 0.35
C ARG A 33 5.09 12.18 1.82
N MET A 34 4.03 11.47 2.14
CA MET A 34 3.81 10.77 3.39
C MET A 34 3.83 9.27 3.14
N TYR A 35 4.46 8.52 4.05
CA TYR A 35 4.42 7.06 4.10
C TYR A 35 4.12 6.59 5.52
N ILE A 36 3.18 5.67 5.67
CA ILE A 36 2.89 4.98 6.93
C ILE A 36 3.01 3.49 6.66
N LYS A 37 3.92 2.80 7.37
CA LYS A 37 4.07 1.34 7.32
C LYS A 37 3.53 0.74 8.61
N VAL A 38 2.65 -0.22 8.46
CA VAL A 38 2.05 -0.97 9.56
C VAL A 38 2.27 -2.46 9.32
N VAL A 39 2.61 -3.21 10.34
CA VAL A 39 2.69 -4.68 10.29
C VAL A 39 1.78 -5.29 11.34
N ASN A 40 1.35 -6.52 11.10
CA ASN A 40 0.61 -7.32 12.06
C ASN A 40 1.42 -8.60 12.38
N PRO A 41 2.14 -8.63 13.53
CA PRO A 41 2.95 -9.79 13.92
C PRO A 41 2.17 -11.09 14.15
N ARG A 42 0.84 -11.02 14.32
CA ARG A 42 0.00 -12.23 14.42
C ARG A 42 -0.10 -12.98 13.11
N LEU A 43 0.03 -12.28 12.00
CA LEU A 43 0.03 -12.85 10.65
C LEU A 43 1.48 -12.97 10.18
N GLU A 44 2.14 -14.02 10.63
CA GLU A 44 3.50 -14.32 10.21
C GLU A 44 3.60 -15.73 9.63
N ALA A 45 4.54 -15.90 8.73
CA ALA A 45 4.85 -17.18 8.13
C ALA A 45 6.32 -17.27 7.73
N GLU A 46 6.87 -18.47 7.79
CA GLU A 46 8.19 -18.78 7.30
C GLU A 46 8.11 -19.16 5.81
N VAL A 47 8.85 -18.41 4.98
CA VAL A 47 8.96 -18.68 3.53
C VAL A 47 9.98 -19.79 3.28
N GLN A 48 11.13 -19.70 3.90
CA GLN A 48 12.17 -20.74 4.00
C GLN A 48 12.85 -20.61 5.36
N THR A 49 13.61 -21.62 5.77
CA THR A 49 14.24 -21.67 7.10
C THR A 49 14.92 -20.38 7.48
N GLY A 50 14.43 -19.72 8.52
CA GLY A 50 14.92 -18.44 9.04
C GLY A 50 14.43 -17.19 8.30
N ASP A 51 13.63 -17.33 7.24
CA ASP A 51 13.07 -16.20 6.47
C ASP A 51 11.61 -15.99 6.81
N ILE A 52 11.37 -15.24 7.87
CA ILE A 52 10.04 -14.93 8.37
C ILE A 52 9.52 -13.65 7.73
N VAL A 53 8.27 -13.70 7.25
CA VAL A 53 7.53 -12.56 6.74
C VAL A 53 6.29 -12.31 7.59
N GLN A 54 5.92 -11.04 7.76
CA GLN A 54 4.71 -10.61 8.45
C GLN A 54 3.81 -9.85 7.49
N ALA A 55 2.49 -10.00 7.67
CA ALA A 55 1.53 -9.19 6.94
C ALA A 55 1.61 -7.72 7.36
N GLY A 56 1.45 -6.84 6.41
CA GLY A 56 1.42 -5.41 6.68
C GLY A 56 0.70 -4.63 5.59
N ILE A 57 0.71 -3.32 5.76
CA ILE A 57 0.23 -2.35 4.79
C ILE A 57 1.20 -1.17 4.70
N ILE A 58 1.26 -0.59 3.52
CA ILE A 58 1.87 0.71 3.30
C ILE A 58 0.82 1.68 2.78
N ILE A 59 0.68 2.81 3.47
CA ILE A 59 -0.16 3.92 3.08
C ILE A 59 0.75 5.02 2.58
N SER A 60 0.48 5.56 1.40
CA SER A 60 1.23 6.70 0.87
C SER A 60 0.32 7.76 0.29
N ASN A 61 0.78 9.01 0.38
CA ASN A 61 0.11 10.17 -0.18
C ASN A 61 1.11 11.24 -0.61
N SER A 62 0.68 12.12 -1.51
CA SER A 62 1.41 13.34 -1.87
C SER A 62 0.46 14.53 -1.92
N GLU A 63 0.55 15.42 -0.95
CA GLU A 63 -0.25 16.66 -0.92
C GLU A 63 0.10 17.63 -2.04
N VAL A 64 1.28 17.52 -2.61
CA VAL A 64 1.77 18.38 -3.71
C VAL A 64 1.48 17.81 -5.08
N GLY A 65 0.72 16.70 -5.15
CA GLY A 65 0.31 16.08 -6.42
C GLY A 65 1.40 15.29 -7.15
N LEU A 66 2.54 15.02 -6.49
CA LEU A 66 3.65 14.21 -7.05
C LEU A 66 3.44 12.69 -6.86
N GLY A 67 2.26 12.28 -6.44
CA GLY A 67 1.91 10.88 -6.26
C GLY A 67 0.42 10.71 -5.97
N SER A 68 -0.07 9.48 -6.10
CA SER A 68 -1.44 9.12 -5.76
C SER A 68 -1.58 8.78 -4.28
N VAL A 69 -2.78 8.92 -3.73
CA VAL A 69 -3.13 8.22 -2.49
C VAL A 69 -3.13 6.73 -2.80
N SER A 70 -2.41 5.94 -2.03
CA SER A 70 -2.40 4.49 -2.19
C SER A 70 -2.37 3.78 -0.84
N VAL A 71 -3.07 2.66 -0.76
CA VAL A 71 -2.99 1.68 0.30
C VAL A 71 -2.66 0.35 -0.35
N MET A 72 -1.54 -0.24 0.02
CA MET A 72 -1.07 -1.47 -0.60
C MET A 72 -0.67 -2.48 0.48
N PRO A 73 -1.03 -3.76 0.32
CA PRO A 73 -0.52 -4.84 1.16
C PRO A 73 1.00 -4.92 1.08
N LEU A 74 1.59 -5.25 2.20
CA LEU A 74 3.03 -5.36 2.41
C LEU A 74 3.34 -6.74 2.99
N ALA A 75 4.25 -7.48 2.39
CA ALA A 75 4.91 -8.61 3.03
C ALA A 75 6.21 -8.10 3.65
N TYR A 76 6.23 -7.91 4.96
CA TYR A 76 7.38 -7.38 5.68
C TYR A 76 8.31 -8.49 6.09
N ARG A 77 9.53 -8.50 5.55
CA ARG A 77 10.53 -9.53 5.77
C ARG A 77 11.43 -9.16 6.94
N LEU A 78 11.45 -9.98 8.00
CA LEU A 78 12.19 -9.66 9.22
C LEU A 78 13.70 -9.74 9.06
N VAL A 79 14.21 -10.62 8.19
CA VAL A 79 15.65 -10.81 7.99
C VAL A 79 16.35 -9.56 7.48
N CYS A 80 15.69 -8.79 6.62
CA CYS A 80 16.27 -7.57 6.04
C CYS A 80 15.56 -6.28 6.46
N LEU A 81 14.57 -6.36 7.34
CA LEU A 81 13.73 -5.24 7.78
C LEU A 81 13.16 -4.44 6.61
N ASN A 82 12.95 -5.12 5.50
CA ASN A 82 12.41 -4.52 4.27
C ASN A 82 11.03 -5.09 3.96
N GLY A 83 10.23 -4.34 3.24
CA GLY A 83 8.89 -4.75 2.87
C GLY A 83 8.77 -4.88 1.36
N MET A 84 8.16 -5.98 0.91
CA MET A 84 7.78 -6.17 -0.47
C MET A 84 6.32 -5.78 -0.66
N ILE A 85 6.06 -4.85 -1.58
CA ILE A 85 4.71 -4.43 -1.92
C ILE A 85 4.06 -5.49 -2.82
N VAL A 86 2.87 -5.94 -2.43
CA VAL A 86 2.09 -6.90 -3.20
C VAL A 86 1.11 -6.13 -4.09
N ASN A 87 1.44 -6.00 -5.36
CA ASN A 87 0.68 -5.15 -6.30
C ASN A 87 -0.74 -5.67 -6.63
N ASP A 88 -1.00 -6.95 -6.51
CA ASP A 88 -2.28 -7.57 -6.93
C ASP A 88 -3.48 -7.15 -6.06
N LEU A 89 -3.26 -6.52 -4.91
CA LEU A 89 -4.29 -6.21 -3.92
C LEU A 89 -4.36 -4.71 -3.58
N GLY A 90 -3.50 -3.89 -4.18
CA GLY A 90 -3.39 -2.47 -3.88
C GLY A 90 -4.48 -1.64 -4.56
N GLN A 91 -4.97 -0.63 -3.85
CA GLN A 91 -5.82 0.40 -4.43
C GLN A 91 -5.01 1.69 -4.58
N ARG A 92 -5.12 2.30 -5.76
CA ARG A 92 -4.57 3.62 -6.04
C ARG A 92 -5.67 4.56 -6.46
N LYS A 93 -5.73 5.73 -5.86
CA LYS A 93 -6.53 6.83 -6.36
C LYS A 93 -5.61 8.00 -6.68
N TYR A 94 -5.64 8.45 -7.93
CA TYR A 94 -4.96 9.67 -8.31
C TYR A 94 -5.69 10.87 -7.71
N HIS A 95 -4.94 11.88 -7.30
CA HIS A 95 -5.53 13.16 -6.93
C HIS A 95 -6.31 13.67 -8.14
N ALA A 96 -7.58 13.92 -7.96
CA ALA A 96 -8.49 14.42 -8.99
C ALA A 96 -8.22 15.90 -9.35
N GLY A 97 -6.97 16.33 -9.32
CA GLY A 97 -6.53 17.69 -9.68
C GLY A 97 -6.12 17.84 -11.13
N ARG A 98 -6.25 16.80 -11.95
CA ARG A 98 -5.86 16.83 -13.37
C ARG A 98 -6.98 16.52 -14.35
N GLU A 99 -8.16 16.22 -13.89
CA GLU A 99 -9.32 16.09 -14.77
C GLU A 99 -10.10 17.40 -14.78
N LEU A 100 -9.91 18.11 -15.89
CA LEU A 100 -10.77 19.12 -16.50
C LEU A 100 -11.32 20.20 -15.55
N GLU A 101 -10.79 21.38 -15.69
CA GLU A 101 -11.31 22.64 -15.13
C GLU A 101 -12.81 22.85 -15.37
N GLU A 102 -13.42 22.14 -16.32
CA GLU A 102 -14.85 22.26 -16.70
C GLU A 102 -15.81 21.45 -15.80
N SER A 103 -15.34 20.41 -15.06
CA SER A 103 -16.24 19.57 -14.26
C SER A 103 -16.53 20.12 -12.86
N TRP A 104 -15.75 21.05 -12.36
CA TRP A 104 -15.87 21.62 -11.01
C TRP A 104 -17.09 22.55 -10.87
N GLU A 105 -17.50 23.18 -11.97
CA GLU A 105 -18.67 24.06 -11.99
C GLU A 105 -20.02 23.28 -11.99
N LEU A 106 -19.96 21.95 -12.25
CA LEU A 106 -21.17 21.10 -12.38
C LEU A 106 -21.66 20.51 -11.07
N TYR A 107 -20.78 20.36 -10.07
CA TYR A 107 -21.10 19.68 -8.83
C TYR A 107 -21.18 20.64 -7.64
N SER A 108 -22.22 20.47 -6.81
CA SER A 108 -22.33 21.20 -5.56
C SER A 108 -21.25 20.77 -4.56
N ASP A 109 -20.92 21.65 -3.61
CA ASP A 109 -19.98 21.34 -2.51
C ASP A 109 -20.42 20.11 -1.71
N GLU A 110 -21.73 19.89 -1.55
CA GLU A 110 -22.30 18.71 -0.89
C GLU A 110 -21.95 17.42 -1.64
N THR A 111 -22.04 17.43 -2.97
CA THR A 111 -21.69 16.28 -3.81
C THR A 111 -20.21 15.97 -3.71
N LEU A 112 -19.35 16.98 -3.77
CA LEU A 112 -17.90 16.83 -3.63
C LEU A 112 -17.52 16.31 -2.25
N GLN A 113 -18.19 16.78 -1.19
CA GLN A 113 -17.97 16.30 0.18
C GLN A 113 -18.43 14.85 0.36
N ALA A 114 -19.54 14.46 -0.25
CA ALA A 114 -20.03 13.09 -0.21
C ALA A 114 -19.05 12.12 -0.92
N GLU A 115 -18.46 12.55 -2.04
CA GLU A 115 -17.43 11.79 -2.75
C GLU A 115 -16.16 11.62 -1.93
N ASP A 116 -15.67 12.68 -1.28
CA ASP A 116 -14.53 12.61 -0.38
C ASP A 116 -14.80 11.65 0.80
N ASN A 117 -15.97 11.74 1.41
CA ASN A 117 -16.37 10.85 2.50
C ASN A 117 -16.42 9.38 2.05
N ALA A 118 -17.02 9.11 0.89
CA ALA A 118 -17.05 7.76 0.31
C ALA A 118 -15.65 7.23 0.03
N PHE A 119 -14.73 8.09 -0.42
CA PHE A 119 -13.34 7.70 -0.63
C PHE A 119 -12.63 7.35 0.68
N MET A 120 -12.81 8.15 1.75
CA MET A 120 -12.22 7.86 3.05
C MET A 120 -12.75 6.55 3.67
N LEU A 121 -14.05 6.26 3.50
CA LEU A 121 -14.63 4.97 3.91
C LEU A 121 -14.00 3.81 3.14
N LYS A 122 -13.81 3.94 1.82
CA LYS A 122 -13.13 2.92 1.02
C LYS A 122 -11.69 2.71 1.46
N LEU A 123 -10.96 3.77 1.83
CA LEU A 123 -9.60 3.62 2.40
C LEU A 123 -9.62 2.79 3.69
N ALA A 124 -10.55 3.09 4.60
CA ALA A 124 -10.72 2.34 5.83
C ALA A 124 -11.02 0.85 5.56
N ASP A 125 -11.90 0.56 4.61
CA ASP A 125 -12.24 -0.83 4.23
C ASP A 125 -11.04 -1.57 3.62
N ILE A 126 -10.23 -0.89 2.83
CA ILE A 126 -9.01 -1.48 2.25
C ILE A 126 -7.99 -1.79 3.35
N VAL A 127 -7.83 -0.89 4.32
CA VAL A 127 -6.96 -1.12 5.48
C VAL A 127 -7.40 -2.37 6.25
N ARG A 128 -8.71 -2.53 6.50
CA ARG A 128 -9.26 -3.76 7.13
C ARG A 128 -8.97 -5.01 6.31
N ALA A 129 -9.20 -4.94 5.00
CA ALA A 129 -9.01 -6.07 4.10
C ALA A 129 -7.55 -6.47 3.88
N ALA A 130 -6.61 -5.55 4.11
CA ALA A 130 -5.19 -5.81 3.87
C ALA A 130 -4.53 -6.73 4.91
N VAL A 131 -5.17 -6.94 6.06
CA VAL A 131 -4.74 -7.88 7.12
C VAL A 131 -5.56 -9.17 7.13
N ASP A 132 -6.18 -9.51 6.01
CA ASP A 132 -6.92 -10.76 5.83
C ASP A 132 -5.96 -11.95 5.76
N GLU A 133 -6.17 -12.95 6.62
CA GLU A 133 -5.31 -14.12 6.74
C GLU A 133 -5.25 -14.96 5.46
N ALA A 134 -6.37 -15.12 4.76
CA ALA A 134 -6.41 -15.89 3.52
C ALA A 134 -5.58 -15.23 2.41
N ARG A 135 -5.62 -13.92 2.34
CA ARG A 135 -4.80 -13.14 1.40
C ARG A 135 -3.32 -13.21 1.74
N PHE A 136 -2.97 -13.09 3.02
CA PHE A 136 -1.59 -13.23 3.46
C PHE A 136 -1.04 -14.62 3.13
N THR A 137 -1.79 -15.69 3.40
CA THR A 137 -1.41 -17.07 3.06
C THR A 137 -1.13 -17.19 1.56
N SER A 138 -2.01 -16.67 0.70
CA SER A 138 -1.80 -16.69 -0.75
C SER A 138 -0.51 -15.98 -1.18
N VAL A 139 -0.13 -14.89 -0.52
CA VAL A 139 1.14 -14.19 -0.78
C VAL A 139 2.33 -15.04 -0.36
N VAL A 140 2.25 -15.65 0.82
CA VAL A 140 3.31 -16.54 1.34
C VAL A 140 3.54 -17.73 0.42
N ASP A 141 2.46 -18.34 -0.07
CA ASP A 141 2.56 -19.48 -1.00
C ASP A 141 3.24 -19.08 -2.32
N LYS A 142 2.90 -17.94 -2.90
CA LYS A 142 3.61 -17.38 -4.06
C LYS A 142 5.10 -17.13 -3.78
N LEU A 143 5.44 -16.67 -2.57
CA LEU A 143 6.84 -16.47 -2.18
C LEU A 143 7.59 -17.79 -2.07
N ARG A 144 6.96 -18.83 -1.48
CA ARG A 144 7.54 -20.18 -1.40
C ARG A 144 7.76 -20.79 -2.78
N GLU A 145 6.78 -20.69 -3.67
CA GLU A 145 6.93 -21.11 -5.07
C GLU A 145 8.08 -20.39 -5.77
N ALA A 146 8.24 -19.09 -5.53
CA ALA A 146 9.31 -18.30 -6.13
C ALA A 146 10.72 -18.69 -5.64
N VAL A 147 10.87 -19.19 -4.42
CA VAL A 147 12.17 -19.64 -3.87
C VAL A 147 12.72 -20.83 -4.66
N ASP A 148 11.86 -21.71 -5.15
CA ASP A 148 12.26 -22.92 -5.92
C ASP A 148 12.56 -22.61 -7.38
N ILE A 149 12.21 -21.43 -7.87
CA ILE A 149 12.44 -21.01 -9.26
C ILE A 149 13.90 -20.56 -9.42
N ARG A 150 14.67 -21.33 -10.20
CA ARG A 150 16.02 -20.91 -10.60
C ARG A 150 15.98 -19.97 -11.78
N ILE A 151 16.60 -18.79 -11.61
CA ILE A 151 16.81 -17.86 -12.72
C ILE A 151 17.88 -18.46 -13.63
N THR A 152 17.49 -18.88 -14.85
CA THR A 152 18.39 -19.46 -15.87
C THR A 152 19.05 -18.40 -16.76
N ALA A 153 18.47 -17.20 -16.83
CA ALA A 153 19.02 -16.06 -17.56
C ALA A 153 20.12 -15.35 -16.76
N SER A 154 20.98 -14.61 -17.45
CA SER A 154 22.01 -13.81 -16.77
C SER A 154 21.36 -12.69 -15.93
N VAL A 155 21.88 -12.43 -14.73
CA VAL A 155 21.35 -11.39 -13.83
C VAL A 155 21.21 -10.03 -14.53
N PRO A 156 22.18 -9.55 -15.34
CA PRO A 156 22.04 -8.28 -16.06
C PRO A 156 20.84 -8.26 -17.02
N GLN A 157 20.57 -9.36 -17.73
CA GLN A 157 19.41 -9.46 -18.63
C GLN A 157 18.08 -9.41 -17.86
N VAL A 158 18.01 -10.09 -16.71
CA VAL A 158 16.81 -10.05 -15.85
C VAL A 158 16.56 -8.65 -15.34
N VAL A 159 17.62 -7.96 -14.84
CA VAL A 159 17.52 -6.58 -14.38
C VAL A 159 17.05 -5.64 -15.48
N GLU A 160 17.62 -5.75 -16.69
CA GLU A 160 17.23 -4.91 -17.84
C GLU A 160 15.76 -5.13 -18.25
N LEU A 161 15.32 -6.39 -18.33
CA LEU A 161 13.93 -6.71 -18.66
C LEU A 161 12.96 -6.19 -17.58
N THR A 162 13.31 -6.37 -16.32
CA THR A 162 12.51 -5.89 -15.20
C THR A 162 12.42 -4.35 -15.20
N ALA A 163 13.55 -3.67 -15.38
CA ALA A 163 13.57 -2.21 -15.48
C ALA A 163 12.67 -1.69 -16.62
N LYS A 164 12.76 -2.31 -17.80
CA LYS A 164 11.88 -1.97 -18.94
C LYS A 164 10.40 -2.20 -18.63
N GLN A 165 10.06 -3.30 -17.95
CA GLN A 165 8.68 -3.62 -17.60
C GLN A 165 8.07 -2.62 -16.61
N TYR A 166 8.87 -2.10 -15.69
CA TYR A 166 8.43 -1.15 -14.66
C TYR A 166 8.72 0.32 -14.98
N GLY A 167 9.27 0.60 -16.19
CA GLY A 167 9.54 1.96 -16.64
C GLY A 167 10.68 2.66 -15.88
N LEU A 168 11.67 1.90 -15.44
CA LEU A 168 12.86 2.37 -14.74
C LEU A 168 14.04 2.57 -15.72
#